data_e2c3397e581a89ecfcac266419498808
#
_entry.id   e2c3397e581a89ecfcac266419498808
#
_cell.length_a   1.000
_cell.length_b   1.000
_cell.length_c   1.000
_cell.angle_alpha   90.00
_cell.angle_beta   90.00
_cell.angle_gamma   90.00
#
_symmetry.space_group_name_H-M   'P 1'
#
loop_
_entity.id
_entity.type
_entity.pdbx_description
1 polymer ?
#
loop_
_entity_poly.entity_id
_entity_poly.type
_entity_poly.pdbx_seq_one_letter_code
_entity_poly.pdbx_strand_id
1 'polypeptide(L)'
;MATALLCTALVTTGTRSAGSAAQTTGGPQGVPARAPAEEGFTIIYPRATENATDPRDEYPLGLLRLALDKMGARYTIRPSGTVMEQARAAVALRTGTEVTLLWNGMSAKLERDLRPIRIPLYRGVLGYRLFIINKASQAKFSAVRTLDDLRTLTAGQALGWPDVEILEAAGLPVEAFRYDLLFRLVGLNRIDYFPRGANEIFAEIEQRKADAPDLAVERDLMLVYPFDSFFYTSKANEALATTIEQGLLKAYDDGSYLKYFNDSPYIRQMLTDAHLDSRRRIDIPNPLLSPETAALPDKFWYGR
;
A
#
# COMPACT_ATOMS: atom_id res chain seq x y z
N MET A 1 59.55 -35.56 11.88
CA MET A 1 60.15 -35.14 13.13
C MET A 1 58.97 -34.90 14.07
N ALA A 2 58.53 -35.93 14.84
CA ALA A 2 58.95 -36.22 16.21
C ALA A 2 58.60 -35.03 17.14
N THR A 3 57.77 -35.08 18.14
CA THR A 3 57.81 -36.01 19.26
C THR A 3 56.54 -35.92 20.09
N ALA A 4 56.01 -37.09 20.49
CA ALA A 4 55.00 -37.29 21.53
C ALA A 4 55.60 -37.14 22.92
N LEU A 5 54.80 -36.81 23.93
CA LEU A 5 55.08 -37.24 25.31
C LEU A 5 53.75 -37.59 26.01
N LEU A 6 53.70 -38.86 26.38
CA LEU A 6 52.80 -39.49 27.36
C LEU A 6 53.24 -39.11 28.78
N CYS A 7 52.30 -38.98 29.74
CA CYS A 7 52.54 -39.37 31.09
C CYS A 7 51.26 -39.86 31.75
N THR A 8 51.43 -40.99 32.43
CA THR A 8 50.51 -42.02 32.89
C THR A 8 50.11 -41.79 34.36
N ALA A 9 48.89 -42.19 34.73
CA ALA A 9 48.36 -42.91 35.90
C ALA A 9 48.60 -42.38 37.32
N LEU A 10 47.54 -42.37 38.11
CA LEU A 10 47.45 -43.29 39.30
C LEU A 10 45.96 -43.43 39.73
N VAL A 11 45.62 -44.70 39.97
CA VAL A 11 44.35 -45.23 40.46
C VAL A 11 44.36 -45.17 42.01
N THR A 12 43.22 -44.74 42.61
CA THR A 12 42.86 -45.21 43.95
C THR A 12 41.38 -45.51 44.04
N THR A 13 41.09 -46.76 44.34
CA THR A 13 39.80 -47.36 44.61
C THR A 13 39.25 -46.94 45.97
N GLY A 14 37.99 -46.65 46.06
CA GLY A 14 37.25 -46.46 47.30
C GLY A 14 35.75 -46.76 47.09
N THR A 15 35.40 -48.01 47.46
CA THR A 15 34.01 -48.49 47.53
C THR A 15 33.26 -47.89 48.71
N ARG A 16 32.01 -47.42 48.56
CA ARG A 16 30.89 -47.66 49.48
C ARG A 16 29.54 -47.15 48.95
N SER A 17 28.66 -48.12 48.83
CA SER A 17 27.30 -48.21 49.39
C SER A 17 26.18 -47.28 48.90
N ALA A 18 25.28 -47.87 48.22
CA ALA A 18 23.84 -47.66 47.92
C ALA A 18 23.05 -46.60 48.73
N GLY A 19 22.36 -45.74 48.00
CA GLY A 19 21.22 -44.94 48.42
C GLY A 19 20.39 -44.64 47.23
N SER A 20 19.33 -45.42 47.04
CA SER A 20 18.30 -45.18 45.98
C SER A 20 17.51 -43.91 46.28
N ALA A 21 17.57 -42.91 45.38
CA ALA A 21 16.60 -41.83 45.33
C ALA A 21 16.25 -41.62 43.89
N ALA A 22 14.99 -41.87 43.58
CA ALA A 22 14.39 -41.65 42.27
C ALA A 22 14.53 -40.15 41.87
N GLN A 23 15.28 -39.86 40.82
CA GLN A 23 15.28 -38.56 40.18
C GLN A 23 14.25 -38.58 39.06
N THR A 24 13.15 -37.85 39.28
CA THR A 24 12.22 -37.42 38.25
C THR A 24 12.95 -36.50 37.27
N THR A 25 13.10 -36.96 36.04
CA THR A 25 13.62 -36.20 34.92
C THR A 25 12.57 -35.12 34.54
N GLY A 26 12.74 -33.90 35.07
CA GLY A 26 12.10 -32.72 34.56
C GLY A 26 12.75 -32.36 33.24
N GLY A 27 12.04 -32.61 32.11
CA GLY A 27 12.42 -32.08 30.82
C GLY A 27 12.41 -30.54 30.84
N PRO A 28 13.11 -29.87 29.92
CA PRO A 28 13.11 -28.41 29.87
C PRO A 28 11.69 -27.92 29.63
N GLN A 29 11.13 -27.28 30.64
CA GLN A 29 9.86 -26.54 30.48
C GLN A 29 10.12 -25.44 29.47
N GLY A 30 9.51 -25.56 28.27
CA GLY A 30 9.49 -24.52 27.29
C GLY A 30 8.91 -23.25 27.94
N VAL A 31 9.71 -22.20 27.95
CA VAL A 31 9.25 -20.87 28.35
C VAL A 31 8.04 -20.55 27.47
N PRO A 32 6.83 -20.36 28.04
CA PRO A 32 5.69 -19.95 27.23
C PRO A 32 6.05 -18.64 26.55
N ALA A 33 5.93 -18.59 25.23
CA ALA A 33 6.07 -17.36 24.47
C ALA A 33 5.14 -16.33 25.12
N ARG A 34 5.71 -15.32 25.75
CA ARG A 34 5.01 -14.23 26.41
C ARG A 34 4.13 -13.57 25.37
N ALA A 35 2.83 -13.72 25.52
CA ALA A 35 1.86 -13.01 24.68
C ALA A 35 2.14 -11.50 24.78
N PRO A 36 2.16 -10.75 23.65
CA PRO A 36 2.41 -9.32 23.66
C PRO A 36 1.14 -8.57 24.08
N ALA A 37 0.77 -8.65 25.34
CA ALA A 37 -0.54 -8.16 25.82
C ALA A 37 -0.49 -7.02 26.84
N GLU A 38 0.66 -6.48 27.23
CA GLU A 38 0.68 -5.44 28.27
C GLU A 38 1.16 -4.05 27.81
N GLU A 39 1.91 -3.93 26.73
CA GLU A 39 2.30 -2.62 26.18
C GLU A 39 1.53 -2.34 24.90
N GLY A 40 0.67 -1.29 24.91
CA GLY A 40 -0.09 -0.87 23.74
C GLY A 40 0.82 -0.35 22.62
N PHE A 41 0.37 -0.42 21.37
CA PHE A 41 1.12 0.10 20.22
C PHE A 41 1.11 1.64 20.21
N THR A 42 2.28 2.25 20.07
CA THR A 42 2.40 3.66 19.70
C THR A 42 2.61 3.76 18.20
N ILE A 43 1.59 4.23 17.48
CA ILE A 43 1.58 4.32 16.02
C ILE A 43 1.79 5.77 15.63
N ILE A 44 2.87 6.03 14.89
CA ILE A 44 3.23 7.35 14.39
C ILE A 44 3.22 7.27 12.87
N TYR A 45 2.31 8.03 12.23
CA TYR A 45 2.23 8.11 10.77
C TYR A 45 2.84 9.42 10.23
N PRO A 46 3.34 9.47 8.99
CA PRO A 46 3.95 10.67 8.43
C PRO A 46 2.90 11.76 8.21
N ARG A 47 3.21 12.97 8.63
CA ARG A 47 2.42 14.17 8.35
C ARG A 47 2.85 14.77 7.01
N ALA A 48 1.94 14.84 6.05
CA ALA A 48 2.24 15.33 4.69
C ALA A 48 2.10 16.86 4.53
N THR A 49 1.39 17.54 5.44
CA THR A 49 1.12 18.98 5.37
C THR A 49 1.35 19.63 6.73
N GLU A 50 1.43 20.97 6.78
CA GLU A 50 1.54 21.70 8.05
C GLU A 50 0.29 21.59 8.91
N ASN A 51 -0.86 21.29 8.31
CA ASN A 51 -2.08 21.06 9.05
C ASN A 51 -1.98 19.78 9.88
N ALA A 52 -2.47 19.82 11.13
CA ALA A 52 -2.45 18.67 12.02
C ALA A 52 -3.37 17.52 11.54
N THR A 53 -4.35 17.83 10.70
CA THR A 53 -5.30 16.87 10.12
C THR A 53 -5.32 17.06 8.61
N ASP A 54 -5.21 15.94 7.88
CA ASP A 54 -5.40 15.88 6.44
C ASP A 54 -6.64 15.01 6.17
N PRO A 55 -7.68 15.50 5.49
CA PRO A 55 -8.86 14.67 5.18
C PRO A 55 -8.53 13.38 4.43
N ARG A 56 -7.42 13.34 3.70
CA ARG A 56 -6.96 12.14 3.00
C ARG A 56 -6.52 11.02 3.95
N ASP A 57 -6.17 11.36 5.18
CA ASP A 57 -5.74 10.40 6.21
C ASP A 57 -6.93 9.70 6.90
N GLU A 58 -8.14 10.28 6.81
CA GLU A 58 -9.31 9.80 7.55
C GLU A 58 -9.65 8.35 7.21
N TYR A 59 -9.69 8.01 5.93
CA TYR A 59 -10.04 6.66 5.49
C TYR A 59 -9.01 5.61 5.92
N PRO A 60 -7.70 5.74 5.63
CA PRO A 60 -6.72 4.75 6.08
C PRO A 60 -6.61 4.68 7.61
N LEU A 61 -6.72 5.79 8.32
CA LEU A 61 -6.70 5.77 9.79
C LEU A 61 -7.91 5.06 10.40
N GLY A 62 -9.10 5.22 9.82
CA GLY A 62 -10.28 4.50 10.27
C GLY A 62 -10.17 2.99 10.01
N LEU A 63 -9.61 2.59 8.86
CA LEU A 63 -9.36 1.19 8.54
C LEU A 63 -8.29 0.58 9.48
N LEU A 64 -7.25 1.35 9.83
CA LEU A 64 -6.25 0.95 10.81
C LEU A 64 -6.88 0.70 12.20
N ARG A 65 -7.75 1.63 12.66
CA ARG A 65 -8.49 1.44 13.92
C ARG A 65 -9.35 0.19 13.88
N LEU A 66 -10.11 0.00 12.80
CA LEU A 66 -10.92 -1.22 12.63
C LEU A 66 -10.06 -2.49 12.79
N ALA A 67 -8.89 -2.54 12.17
CA ALA A 67 -7.99 -3.69 12.28
C ALA A 67 -7.51 -3.93 13.71
N LEU A 68 -7.06 -2.87 14.40
CA LEU A 68 -6.54 -2.97 15.76
C LEU A 68 -7.64 -3.32 16.77
N ASP A 69 -8.84 -2.76 16.60
CA ASP A 69 -10.02 -3.04 17.44
C ASP A 69 -10.47 -4.51 17.30
N LYS A 70 -10.41 -5.08 16.07
CA LYS A 70 -10.67 -6.50 15.81
C LYS A 70 -9.72 -7.44 16.56
N MET A 71 -8.55 -6.96 16.89
CA MET A 71 -7.55 -7.71 17.66
C MET A 71 -7.61 -7.42 19.18
N GLY A 72 -8.48 -6.50 19.62
CA GLY A 72 -8.52 -6.04 21.02
C GLY A 72 -7.22 -5.35 21.46
N ALA A 73 -6.46 -4.81 20.51
CA ALA A 73 -5.17 -4.19 20.78
C ALA A 73 -5.37 -2.85 21.51
N ARG A 74 -4.49 -2.53 22.46
CA ARG A 74 -4.34 -1.17 23.00
C ARG A 74 -3.41 -0.38 22.09
N TYR A 75 -3.78 0.85 21.73
CA TYR A 75 -2.96 1.67 20.85
C TYR A 75 -3.17 3.16 21.05
N THR A 76 -2.17 3.93 20.62
CA THR A 76 -2.25 5.37 20.39
C THR A 76 -1.83 5.66 18.95
N ILE A 77 -2.54 6.56 18.26
CA ILE A 77 -2.23 6.95 16.87
C ILE A 77 -2.04 8.47 16.83
N ARG A 78 -0.92 8.92 16.27
CA ARG A 78 -0.63 10.34 16.12
C ARG A 78 0.21 10.61 14.86
N PRO A 79 0.13 11.83 14.27
CA PRO A 79 1.04 12.22 13.20
C PRO A 79 2.47 12.39 13.73
N SER A 80 3.45 12.37 12.82
CA SER A 80 4.83 12.74 13.11
C SER A 80 4.94 14.20 13.51
N GLY A 81 5.97 14.52 14.31
CA GLY A 81 6.25 15.89 14.75
C GLY A 81 6.66 16.82 13.62
N THR A 82 7.23 16.27 12.54
CA THR A 82 7.71 17.03 11.37
C THR A 82 6.90 16.66 10.13
N VAL A 83 6.74 17.61 9.22
CA VAL A 83 6.24 17.36 7.86
C VAL A 83 7.30 16.64 7.06
N MET A 84 6.90 15.61 6.31
CA MET A 84 7.84 14.86 5.50
C MET A 84 7.22 14.34 4.20
N GLU A 85 8.00 14.40 3.14
CA GLU A 85 7.68 13.80 1.86
C GLU A 85 7.74 12.28 1.92
N GLN A 86 7.05 11.59 1.00
CA GLN A 86 6.92 10.12 0.97
C GLN A 86 8.28 9.39 1.03
N ALA A 87 9.28 9.86 0.30
CA ALA A 87 10.60 9.23 0.28
C ALA A 87 11.29 9.33 1.65
N ARG A 88 11.19 10.47 2.32
CA ARG A 88 11.71 10.67 3.69
C ARG A 88 10.94 9.82 4.69
N ALA A 89 9.62 9.75 4.57
CA ALA A 89 8.78 8.92 5.43
C ALA A 89 9.16 7.43 5.35
N ALA A 90 9.43 6.92 4.14
CA ALA A 90 9.89 5.54 3.96
C ALA A 90 11.26 5.28 4.62
N VAL A 91 12.19 6.23 4.54
CA VAL A 91 13.48 6.14 5.24
C VAL A 91 13.29 6.19 6.76
N ALA A 92 12.48 7.11 7.28
CA ALA A 92 12.18 7.23 8.71
C ALA A 92 11.52 5.95 9.26
N LEU A 93 10.61 5.35 8.49
CA LEU A 93 9.98 4.07 8.85
C LEU A 93 10.99 2.93 8.89
N ARG A 94 11.90 2.85 7.91
CA ARG A 94 12.93 1.80 7.85
C ARG A 94 13.86 1.85 9.07
N THR A 95 14.20 3.05 9.53
CA THR A 95 15.06 3.27 10.71
C THR A 95 14.29 3.19 12.02
N GLY A 96 12.96 3.27 12.00
CA GLY A 96 12.11 3.21 13.20
C GLY A 96 12.23 4.44 14.11
N THR A 97 12.68 5.59 13.61
CA THR A 97 13.02 6.75 14.45
C THR A 97 11.84 7.70 14.67
N GLU A 98 11.13 8.09 13.60
CA GLU A 98 10.09 9.12 13.67
C GLU A 98 8.71 8.62 13.22
N VAL A 99 8.67 7.50 12.51
CA VAL A 99 7.47 6.89 11.93
C VAL A 99 7.48 5.39 12.23
N THR A 100 6.34 4.84 12.61
CA THR A 100 6.18 3.40 12.88
C THR A 100 5.26 2.70 11.90
N LEU A 101 4.44 3.47 11.16
CA LEU A 101 3.55 2.99 10.13
C LEU A 101 3.40 4.07 9.05
N LEU A 102 3.31 3.65 7.80
CA LEU A 102 2.84 4.52 6.70
C LEU A 102 1.91 3.73 5.78
N TRP A 103 1.14 4.43 4.97
CA TRP A 103 0.45 3.88 3.81
C TRP A 103 0.98 4.51 2.54
N ASN A 104 1.19 3.68 1.53
CA ASN A 104 1.73 4.13 0.26
C ASN A 104 1.36 3.14 -0.86
N GLY A 105 1.44 3.63 -2.10
CA GLY A 105 1.22 2.80 -3.28
C GLY A 105 2.09 1.55 -3.31
N MET A 106 1.51 0.47 -3.82
CA MET A 106 2.19 -0.81 -3.99
C MET A 106 3.45 -0.65 -4.83
N SER A 107 4.56 -1.15 -4.34
CA SER A 107 5.85 -1.03 -5.00
C SER A 107 6.80 -2.14 -4.55
N ALA A 108 7.30 -2.94 -5.48
CA ALA A 108 8.31 -3.96 -5.20
C ALA A 108 9.56 -3.36 -4.51
N LYS A 109 9.89 -2.10 -4.77
CA LYS A 109 10.98 -1.39 -4.08
C LYS A 109 10.66 -1.18 -2.60
N LEU A 110 9.46 -0.67 -2.27
CA LEU A 110 9.05 -0.48 -0.88
C LEU A 110 8.96 -1.81 -0.14
N GLU A 111 8.44 -2.86 -0.79
CA GLU A 111 8.31 -4.19 -0.22
C GLU A 111 9.66 -4.86 0.07
N ARG A 112 10.72 -4.53 -0.69
CA ARG A 112 12.10 -4.96 -0.37
C ARG A 112 12.65 -4.29 0.88
N ASP A 113 12.30 -3.02 1.11
CA ASP A 113 12.89 -2.20 2.18
C ASP A 113 12.07 -2.26 3.48
N LEU A 114 10.77 -2.43 3.38
CA LEU A 114 9.78 -2.38 4.46
C LEU A 114 9.00 -3.70 4.56
N ARG A 115 8.19 -3.85 5.60
CA ARG A 115 7.24 -4.96 5.79
C ARG A 115 5.85 -4.50 5.28
N PRO A 116 5.39 -4.94 4.09
CA PRO A 116 4.05 -4.65 3.62
C PRO A 116 3.01 -5.48 4.38
N ILE A 117 1.85 -4.90 4.63
CA ILE A 117 0.63 -5.60 5.01
C ILE A 117 -0.18 -5.74 3.73
N ARG A 118 -0.10 -6.91 3.08
CA ARG A 118 -0.60 -7.14 1.71
C ARG A 118 -2.12 -7.30 1.64
N ILE A 119 -2.83 -6.31 2.16
CA ILE A 119 -4.28 -6.17 2.02
C ILE A 119 -4.52 -4.78 1.43
N PRO A 120 -5.04 -4.68 0.19
CA PRO A 120 -5.30 -3.41 -0.48
C PRO A 120 -6.27 -2.56 0.32
N LEU A 121 -5.89 -1.32 0.63
CA LEU A 121 -6.69 -0.43 1.50
C LEU A 121 -7.96 0.06 0.80
N TYR A 122 -7.91 0.19 -0.52
CA TYR A 122 -9.01 0.71 -1.35
C TYR A 122 -9.55 -0.35 -2.32
N ARG A 123 -9.28 -1.62 -2.07
CA ARG A 123 -9.73 -2.74 -2.92
C ARG A 123 -9.32 -2.62 -4.38
N GLY A 124 -8.19 -1.99 -4.67
CA GLY A 124 -7.66 -1.81 -6.03
C GLY A 124 -8.27 -0.67 -6.83
N VAL A 125 -9.23 0.09 -6.28
CA VAL A 125 -9.86 1.20 -7.04
C VAL A 125 -8.88 2.35 -7.34
N LEU A 126 -7.74 2.42 -6.66
CA LEU A 126 -6.69 3.38 -7.03
C LEU A 126 -6.08 3.07 -8.41
N GLY A 127 -6.17 1.84 -8.87
CA GLY A 127 -5.77 1.42 -10.22
C GLY A 127 -6.80 1.69 -11.31
N TYR A 128 -7.98 2.24 -10.97
CA TYR A 128 -8.99 2.65 -11.92
C TYR A 128 -8.70 4.07 -12.38
N ARG A 129 -8.12 4.21 -13.57
CA ARG A 129 -7.68 5.48 -14.13
C ARG A 129 -8.70 6.05 -15.09
N LEU A 130 -9.23 7.23 -14.76
CA LEU A 130 -10.02 8.06 -15.63
C LEU A 130 -9.13 9.10 -16.29
N PHE A 131 -9.57 9.71 -17.38
CA PHE A 131 -8.71 10.58 -18.17
C PHE A 131 -9.16 12.05 -18.05
N ILE A 132 -8.21 12.92 -17.73
CA ILE A 132 -8.36 14.35 -17.95
C ILE A 132 -8.05 14.59 -19.42
N ILE A 133 -8.99 15.20 -20.14
CA ILE A 133 -8.88 15.53 -21.56
C ILE A 133 -9.25 16.99 -21.81
N ASN A 134 -8.90 17.53 -22.96
CA ASN A 134 -9.57 18.72 -23.47
C ASN A 134 -11.01 18.34 -23.82
N LYS A 135 -12.00 19.10 -23.34
CA LYS A 135 -13.43 18.80 -23.56
C LYS A 135 -13.83 18.69 -25.04
N ALA A 136 -13.12 19.41 -25.94
CA ALA A 136 -13.33 19.30 -27.37
C ALA A 136 -12.90 17.96 -27.96
N SER A 137 -12.06 17.20 -27.23
CA SER A 137 -11.54 15.90 -27.65
C SER A 137 -12.46 14.72 -27.30
N GLN A 138 -13.59 14.93 -26.61
CA GLN A 138 -14.46 13.83 -26.15
C GLN A 138 -14.84 12.86 -27.28
N ALA A 139 -15.20 13.36 -28.47
CA ALA A 139 -15.58 12.51 -29.61
C ALA A 139 -14.44 11.57 -30.04
N LYS A 140 -13.16 12.03 -29.96
CA LYS A 140 -11.97 11.25 -30.24
C LYS A 140 -11.85 10.08 -29.25
N PHE A 141 -12.05 10.32 -27.95
CA PHE A 141 -11.99 9.29 -26.92
C PHE A 141 -13.20 8.35 -26.98
N SER A 142 -14.40 8.86 -27.28
CA SER A 142 -15.58 8.02 -27.44
C SER A 142 -15.45 7.01 -28.59
N ALA A 143 -14.57 7.26 -29.57
CA ALA A 143 -14.25 6.32 -30.66
C ALA A 143 -13.31 5.19 -30.26
N VAL A 144 -12.52 5.34 -29.19
CA VAL A 144 -11.57 4.31 -28.69
C VAL A 144 -12.34 3.07 -28.23
N ARG A 145 -11.97 1.89 -28.72
CA ARG A 145 -12.59 0.59 -28.39
C ARG A 145 -11.63 -0.36 -27.70
N THR A 146 -10.36 -0.29 -28.05
CA THR A 146 -9.33 -1.23 -27.68
C THR A 146 -8.09 -0.53 -27.14
N LEU A 147 -7.17 -1.30 -26.57
CA LEU A 147 -5.85 -0.79 -26.17
C LEU A 147 -5.06 -0.29 -27.39
N ASP A 148 -5.20 -0.94 -28.55
CA ASP A 148 -4.51 -0.51 -29.77
C ASP A 148 -4.99 0.88 -30.26
N ASP A 149 -6.29 1.16 -30.13
CA ASP A 149 -6.80 2.51 -30.42
C ASP A 149 -6.20 3.53 -29.44
N LEU A 150 -6.10 3.19 -28.15
CA LEU A 150 -5.54 4.08 -27.13
C LEU A 150 -4.04 4.33 -27.37
N ARG A 151 -3.30 3.38 -27.95
CA ARG A 151 -1.87 3.54 -28.33
C ARG A 151 -1.64 4.62 -29.38
N THR A 152 -2.67 5.08 -30.07
CA THR A 152 -2.56 6.21 -31.01
C THR A 152 -2.58 7.57 -30.33
N LEU A 153 -2.82 7.62 -29.01
CA LEU A 153 -2.96 8.80 -28.20
C LEU A 153 -1.82 8.91 -27.18
N THR A 154 -1.32 10.11 -26.95
CA THR A 154 -0.21 10.38 -26.04
C THR A 154 -0.74 10.70 -24.65
N ALA A 155 -0.37 9.90 -23.66
CA ALA A 155 -0.60 10.15 -22.24
C ALA A 155 0.41 11.17 -21.71
N GLY A 156 -0.02 12.02 -20.78
CA GLY A 156 0.88 12.75 -19.91
C GLY A 156 0.96 12.12 -18.54
N GLN A 157 2.14 12.10 -17.91
CA GLN A 157 2.30 11.65 -16.52
C GLN A 157 3.33 12.51 -15.77
N ALA A 158 3.27 12.51 -14.45
CA ALA A 158 4.21 13.26 -13.67
C ALA A 158 5.58 12.56 -13.61
N LEU A 159 6.63 13.36 -13.71
CA LEU A 159 8.03 12.89 -13.62
C LEU A 159 8.25 12.06 -12.34
N GLY A 160 8.80 10.87 -12.51
CA GLY A 160 9.13 9.97 -11.41
C GLY A 160 7.95 9.19 -10.84
N TRP A 161 6.76 9.33 -11.40
CA TRP A 161 5.63 8.48 -11.01
C TRP A 161 5.72 7.09 -11.64
N PRO A 162 5.36 6.04 -10.89
CA PRO A 162 5.40 4.66 -11.38
C PRO A 162 4.46 4.43 -12.58
N ASP A 163 3.43 5.25 -12.71
CA ASP A 163 2.49 5.20 -13.82
C ASP A 163 3.15 5.36 -15.19
N VAL A 164 4.27 6.10 -15.29
CA VAL A 164 5.04 6.22 -16.54
C VAL A 164 5.47 4.82 -17.00
N GLU A 165 6.14 4.07 -16.15
CA GLU A 165 6.65 2.74 -16.47
C GLU A 165 5.51 1.72 -16.73
N ILE A 166 4.39 1.84 -16.00
CA ILE A 166 3.22 0.97 -16.20
C ILE A 166 2.60 1.19 -17.59
N LEU A 167 2.41 2.44 -17.98
CA LEU A 167 1.81 2.79 -19.26
C LEU A 167 2.74 2.42 -20.44
N GLU A 168 4.04 2.74 -20.33
CA GLU A 168 5.06 2.39 -21.33
C GLU A 168 5.15 0.87 -21.52
N ALA A 169 5.11 0.09 -20.44
CA ALA A 169 5.12 -1.38 -20.52
C ALA A 169 3.89 -1.95 -21.24
N ALA A 170 2.77 -1.23 -21.24
CA ALA A 170 1.57 -1.56 -22.03
C ALA A 170 1.66 -1.07 -23.49
N GLY A 171 2.76 -0.43 -23.88
CA GLY A 171 2.96 0.14 -25.21
C GLY A 171 2.20 1.44 -25.46
N LEU A 172 1.75 2.13 -24.42
CA LEU A 172 1.13 3.44 -24.54
C LEU A 172 2.19 4.52 -24.67
N PRO A 173 2.08 5.48 -25.62
CA PRO A 173 2.96 6.65 -25.69
C PRO A 173 2.77 7.52 -24.43
N VAL A 174 3.87 7.83 -23.72
CA VAL A 174 3.86 8.63 -22.49
C VAL A 174 4.87 9.76 -22.61
N GLU A 175 4.44 10.97 -22.23
CA GLU A 175 5.35 12.09 -22.02
C GLU A 175 5.32 12.50 -20.54
N ALA A 176 6.51 12.58 -19.92
CA ALA A 176 6.62 12.89 -18.49
C ALA A 176 6.99 14.36 -18.29
N PHE A 177 6.17 15.07 -17.48
CA PHE A 177 6.36 16.47 -17.15
C PHE A 177 6.20 16.72 -15.64
N ARG A 178 6.48 17.93 -15.20
CA ARG A 178 6.06 18.36 -13.86
C ARG A 178 4.55 18.34 -13.76
N TYR A 179 4.04 17.86 -12.62
CA TYR A 179 2.61 17.69 -12.36
C TYR A 179 1.76 18.92 -12.69
N ASP A 180 2.21 20.11 -12.27
CA ASP A 180 1.49 21.37 -12.48
C ASP A 180 1.34 21.77 -13.97
N LEU A 181 2.25 21.31 -14.82
CA LEU A 181 2.22 21.61 -16.27
C LEU A 181 1.26 20.70 -17.02
N LEU A 182 0.98 19.49 -16.55
CA LEU A 182 0.18 18.50 -17.27
C LEU A 182 -1.21 19.01 -17.63
N PHE A 183 -1.88 19.68 -16.72
CA PHE A 183 -3.22 20.25 -16.96
C PHE A 183 -3.20 21.26 -18.13
N ARG A 184 -2.20 22.13 -18.18
CA ARG A 184 -2.04 23.08 -19.27
C ARG A 184 -1.72 22.38 -20.59
N LEU A 185 -0.88 21.35 -20.59
CA LEU A 185 -0.51 20.62 -21.80
C LEU A 185 -1.70 19.87 -22.40
N VAL A 186 -2.57 19.26 -21.57
CA VAL A 186 -3.86 18.70 -22.03
C VAL A 186 -4.77 19.78 -22.60
N GLY A 187 -4.94 20.90 -21.89
CA GLY A 187 -5.77 22.01 -22.37
C GLY A 187 -5.33 22.56 -23.71
N LEU A 188 -4.02 22.54 -24.01
CA LEU A 188 -3.43 22.96 -25.28
C LEU A 188 -3.35 21.84 -26.33
N ASN A 189 -3.87 20.64 -26.05
CA ASN A 189 -3.76 19.44 -26.90
C ASN A 189 -2.29 19.11 -27.29
N ARG A 190 -1.33 19.37 -26.40
CA ARG A 190 0.07 18.97 -26.55
C ARG A 190 0.28 17.50 -26.16
N ILE A 191 -0.48 17.05 -25.20
CA ILE A 191 -0.72 15.66 -24.86
C ILE A 191 -2.23 15.41 -24.95
N ASP A 192 -2.62 14.19 -25.27
CA ASP A 192 -4.04 13.88 -25.52
C ASP A 192 -4.82 13.71 -24.21
N TYR A 193 -4.22 13.08 -23.22
CA TYR A 193 -4.88 12.78 -21.95
C TYR A 193 -3.91 12.67 -20.77
N PHE A 194 -4.44 12.88 -19.57
CA PHE A 194 -3.73 12.67 -18.32
C PHE A 194 -4.51 11.69 -17.45
N PRO A 195 -4.05 10.42 -17.35
CA PRO A 195 -4.68 9.40 -16.51
C PRO A 195 -4.55 9.75 -15.03
N ARG A 196 -5.67 9.79 -14.31
CA ARG A 196 -5.71 10.03 -12.87
C ARG A 196 -6.54 8.97 -12.16
N GLY A 197 -6.25 8.71 -10.90
CA GLY A 197 -7.07 7.81 -10.08
C GLY A 197 -8.52 8.32 -9.97
N ALA A 198 -9.48 7.42 -10.00
CA ALA A 198 -10.89 7.76 -9.81
C ALA A 198 -11.14 8.51 -8.48
N ASN A 199 -10.26 8.32 -7.50
CA ASN A 199 -10.31 8.94 -6.18
C ASN A 199 -9.85 10.41 -6.15
N GLU A 200 -9.20 10.92 -7.17
CA GLU A 200 -8.56 12.24 -7.16
C GLU A 200 -8.99 13.14 -8.33
N ILE A 201 -9.35 12.56 -9.47
CA ILE A 201 -9.57 13.28 -10.74
C ILE A 201 -10.63 14.41 -10.64
N PHE A 202 -11.72 14.16 -9.93
CA PHE A 202 -12.82 15.14 -9.84
C PHE A 202 -12.44 16.34 -8.99
N ALA A 203 -11.74 16.11 -7.88
CA ALA A 203 -11.22 17.20 -7.03
C ALA A 203 -10.18 18.03 -7.78
N GLU A 204 -9.30 17.39 -8.56
CA GLU A 204 -8.30 18.08 -9.37
C GLU A 204 -8.92 18.96 -10.46
N ILE A 205 -9.92 18.44 -11.18
CA ILE A 205 -10.64 19.24 -12.20
C ILE A 205 -11.35 20.43 -11.56
N GLU A 206 -12.03 20.25 -10.44
CA GLU A 206 -12.72 21.36 -9.77
C GLU A 206 -11.74 22.43 -9.28
N GLN A 207 -10.59 22.04 -8.71
CA GLN A 207 -9.53 22.97 -8.32
C GLN A 207 -8.94 23.77 -9.50
N ARG A 208 -8.94 23.20 -10.71
CA ARG A 208 -8.37 23.82 -11.92
C ARG A 208 -9.40 24.54 -12.79
N LYS A 209 -10.66 24.51 -12.41
CA LYS A 209 -11.78 25.02 -13.23
C LYS A 209 -11.61 26.48 -13.64
N ALA A 210 -11.06 27.32 -12.77
CA ALA A 210 -10.81 28.74 -13.07
C ALA A 210 -9.65 28.94 -14.06
N ASP A 211 -8.57 28.14 -13.91
CA ASP A 211 -7.33 28.32 -14.66
C ASP A 211 -7.30 27.52 -15.97
N ALA A 212 -8.09 26.44 -16.04
CA ALA A 212 -8.14 25.53 -17.17
C ALA A 212 -9.60 25.09 -17.49
N PRO A 213 -10.46 26.03 -17.92
CA PRO A 213 -11.89 25.79 -18.12
C PRO A 213 -12.19 24.80 -19.25
N ASP A 214 -11.22 24.51 -20.12
CA ASP A 214 -11.37 23.58 -21.24
C ASP A 214 -11.06 22.13 -20.89
N LEU A 215 -10.68 21.83 -19.65
CA LEU A 215 -10.50 20.48 -19.18
C LEU A 215 -11.83 19.83 -18.82
N ALA A 216 -11.90 18.51 -19.03
CA ALA A 216 -13.01 17.67 -18.60
C ALA A 216 -12.50 16.28 -18.22
N VAL A 217 -13.31 15.57 -17.41
CA VAL A 217 -13.15 14.13 -17.23
C VAL A 217 -13.78 13.43 -18.43
N GLU A 218 -13.00 12.60 -19.11
CA GLU A 218 -13.48 11.73 -20.20
C GLU A 218 -14.59 10.81 -19.66
N ARG A 219 -15.65 10.55 -20.46
CA ARG A 219 -16.89 9.94 -19.95
C ARG A 219 -17.05 8.46 -20.25
N ASP A 220 -16.34 7.91 -21.25
CA ASP A 220 -16.66 6.61 -21.84
C ASP A 220 -15.62 5.52 -21.53
N LEU A 221 -14.42 5.91 -21.09
CA LEU A 221 -13.28 5.00 -20.90
C LEU A 221 -12.79 4.96 -19.45
N MET A 222 -12.21 3.84 -19.09
CA MET A 222 -11.31 3.71 -17.94
C MET A 222 -10.20 2.75 -18.26
N LEU A 223 -8.98 3.08 -17.84
CA LEU A 223 -7.82 2.20 -17.87
C LEU A 223 -7.66 1.57 -16.49
N VAL A 224 -7.48 0.25 -16.44
CA VAL A 224 -7.40 -0.46 -15.16
C VAL A 224 -6.13 -1.30 -15.09
N TYR A 225 -5.38 -1.15 -14.02
CA TYR A 225 -4.26 -2.02 -13.67
C TYR A 225 -4.23 -2.29 -12.17
N PRO A 226 -3.72 -3.44 -11.73
CA PRO A 226 -3.62 -3.75 -10.31
C PRO A 226 -2.74 -2.70 -9.62
N PHE A 227 -3.34 -1.85 -8.80
CA PHE A 227 -2.65 -0.83 -8.01
C PHE A 227 -3.52 -0.41 -6.83
N ASP A 228 -2.90 -0.25 -5.67
CA ASP A 228 -3.53 0.22 -4.46
C ASP A 228 -2.47 0.72 -3.48
N SER A 229 -2.87 1.10 -2.30
CA SER A 229 -1.99 1.35 -1.17
C SER A 229 -2.00 0.18 -0.18
N PHE A 230 -0.84 -0.07 0.44
CA PHE A 230 -0.70 -0.93 1.60
C PHE A 230 -0.33 -0.13 2.84
N PHE A 231 -0.63 -0.66 4.01
CA PHE A 231 0.12 -0.31 5.20
C PHE A 231 1.50 -0.96 5.17
N TYR A 232 2.49 -0.20 5.63
CA TYR A 232 3.87 -0.65 5.78
C TYR A 232 4.35 -0.37 7.19
N THR A 233 5.13 -1.30 7.75
CA THR A 233 5.90 -1.13 8.98
C THR A 233 7.39 -1.32 8.68
N SER A 234 8.26 -1.01 9.63
CA SER A 234 9.64 -1.51 9.53
C SER A 234 9.65 -3.04 9.64
N LYS A 235 10.63 -3.69 9.02
CA LYS A 235 10.79 -5.15 9.11
C LYS A 235 11.00 -5.65 10.56
N ALA A 236 11.52 -4.79 11.43
CA ALA A 236 11.71 -5.11 12.83
C ALA A 236 10.41 -5.07 13.65
N ASN A 237 9.37 -4.39 13.17
CA ASN A 237 8.09 -4.24 13.88
C ASN A 237 7.06 -5.29 13.44
N GLU A 238 7.45 -6.57 13.56
CA GLU A 238 6.63 -7.72 13.15
C GLU A 238 5.33 -7.83 13.97
N ALA A 239 5.38 -7.48 15.24
CA ALA A 239 4.20 -7.54 16.12
C ALA A 239 3.08 -6.62 15.64
N LEU A 240 3.39 -5.36 15.29
CA LEU A 240 2.43 -4.41 14.76
C LEU A 240 1.91 -4.87 13.39
N ALA A 241 2.82 -5.29 12.49
CA ALA A 241 2.45 -5.76 11.16
C ALA A 241 1.46 -6.93 11.23
N THR A 242 1.79 -7.96 12.01
CA THR A 242 0.94 -9.15 12.18
C THR A 242 -0.41 -8.79 12.82
N THR A 243 -0.43 -7.91 13.81
CA THR A 243 -1.67 -7.48 14.45
C THR A 243 -2.60 -6.79 13.46
N ILE A 244 -2.08 -5.86 12.65
CA ILE A 244 -2.87 -5.17 11.63
C ILE A 244 -3.34 -6.16 10.55
N GLU A 245 -2.45 -7.03 10.05
CA GLU A 245 -2.78 -8.03 9.02
C GLU A 245 -3.91 -8.95 9.48
N GLN A 246 -3.80 -9.54 10.66
CA GLN A 246 -4.82 -10.41 11.23
C GLN A 246 -6.14 -9.69 11.50
N GLY A 247 -6.06 -8.44 11.96
CA GLY A 247 -7.24 -7.61 12.17
C GLY A 247 -7.99 -7.30 10.88
N LEU A 248 -7.28 -6.96 9.80
CA LEU A 248 -7.88 -6.75 8.48
C LEU A 248 -8.48 -8.04 7.91
N LEU A 249 -7.80 -9.19 8.06
CA LEU A 249 -8.34 -10.48 7.64
C LEU A 249 -9.63 -10.82 8.38
N LYS A 250 -9.67 -10.67 9.71
CA LYS A 250 -10.89 -10.84 10.50
C LYS A 250 -12.01 -9.90 10.05
N ALA A 251 -11.66 -8.65 9.70
CA ALA A 251 -12.64 -7.69 9.21
C ALA A 251 -13.18 -8.06 7.82
N TYR A 252 -12.38 -8.72 6.97
CA TYR A 252 -12.87 -9.31 5.71
C TYR A 252 -13.79 -10.49 5.98
N ASP A 253 -13.40 -11.39 6.89
CA ASP A 253 -14.13 -12.62 7.18
C ASP A 253 -15.53 -12.36 7.79
N ASP A 254 -15.66 -11.33 8.64
CA ASP A 254 -16.93 -10.94 9.26
C ASP A 254 -17.70 -9.85 8.48
N GLY A 255 -17.18 -9.41 7.34
CA GLY A 255 -17.79 -8.43 6.46
C GLY A 255 -17.65 -6.97 6.91
N SER A 256 -17.04 -6.68 8.07
CA SER A 256 -16.91 -5.31 8.57
C SER A 256 -15.94 -4.46 7.76
N TYR A 257 -14.95 -5.07 7.08
CA TYR A 257 -14.11 -4.38 6.09
C TYR A 257 -14.95 -3.85 4.92
N LEU A 258 -15.77 -4.73 4.32
CA LEU A 258 -16.63 -4.36 3.19
C LEU A 258 -17.66 -3.31 3.60
N LYS A 259 -18.22 -3.44 4.80
CA LYS A 259 -19.11 -2.42 5.36
C LYS A 259 -18.40 -1.08 5.50
N TYR A 260 -17.19 -1.05 6.08
CA TYR A 260 -16.39 0.16 6.22
C TYR A 260 -16.08 0.82 4.87
N PHE A 261 -15.66 0.01 3.88
CA PHE A 261 -15.42 0.46 2.51
C PHE A 261 -16.66 1.09 1.89
N ASN A 262 -17.79 0.37 1.89
CA ASN A 262 -19.03 0.80 1.25
C ASN A 262 -19.72 1.98 1.95
N ASP A 263 -19.57 2.10 3.28
CA ASP A 263 -20.18 3.19 4.07
C ASP A 263 -19.34 4.47 4.07
N SER A 264 -18.06 4.39 3.66
CA SER A 264 -17.19 5.56 3.60
C SER A 264 -17.77 6.62 2.65
N PRO A 265 -18.01 7.86 3.13
CA PRO A 265 -18.45 8.96 2.26
C PRO A 265 -17.48 9.21 1.11
N TYR A 266 -16.17 9.13 1.40
CA TYR A 266 -15.11 9.27 0.41
C TYR A 266 -15.21 8.23 -0.72
N ILE A 267 -15.37 6.94 -0.36
CA ILE A 267 -15.50 5.86 -1.35
C ILE A 267 -16.81 6.00 -2.13
N ARG A 268 -17.93 6.26 -1.46
CA ARG A 268 -19.23 6.45 -2.13
C ARG A 268 -19.22 7.60 -3.13
N GLN A 269 -18.65 8.74 -2.72
CA GLN A 269 -18.53 9.89 -3.60
C GLN A 269 -17.69 9.55 -4.83
N MET A 270 -16.52 8.94 -4.62
CA MET A 270 -15.63 8.50 -5.69
C MET A 270 -16.34 7.57 -6.67
N LEU A 271 -17.01 6.51 -6.19
CA LEU A 271 -17.71 5.54 -7.05
C LEU A 271 -18.89 6.17 -7.79
N THR A 272 -19.61 7.08 -7.12
CA THR A 272 -20.73 7.82 -7.74
C THR A 272 -20.25 8.73 -8.86
N ASP A 273 -19.21 9.54 -8.62
CA ASP A 273 -18.70 10.49 -9.61
C ASP A 273 -17.99 9.78 -10.78
N ALA A 274 -17.33 8.66 -10.48
CA ALA A 274 -16.56 7.93 -11.48
C ALA A 274 -17.43 7.17 -12.49
N HIS A 275 -18.67 6.81 -12.15
CA HIS A 275 -19.59 6.04 -13.02
C HIS A 275 -18.90 4.79 -13.63
N LEU A 276 -18.15 4.03 -12.82
CA LEU A 276 -17.28 2.95 -13.32
C LEU A 276 -18.02 1.90 -14.16
N ASP A 277 -19.26 1.56 -13.77
CA ASP A 277 -20.07 0.53 -14.44
C ASP A 277 -20.50 0.91 -15.85
N SER A 278 -20.51 2.21 -16.20
CA SER A 278 -20.90 2.71 -17.51
C SER A 278 -19.72 2.91 -18.47
N ARG A 279 -18.48 2.77 -17.98
CA ARG A 279 -17.27 3.02 -18.77
C ARG A 279 -16.77 1.76 -19.45
N ARG A 280 -16.23 1.92 -20.65
CA ARG A 280 -15.47 0.85 -21.30
C ARG A 280 -14.15 0.66 -20.56
N ARG A 281 -13.96 -0.53 -20.02
CA ARG A 281 -12.76 -0.92 -19.30
C ARG A 281 -11.69 -1.42 -20.26
N ILE A 282 -10.47 -0.92 -20.11
CA ILE A 282 -9.27 -1.38 -20.79
C ILE A 282 -8.29 -1.82 -19.68
N ASP A 283 -7.97 -3.11 -19.63
CA ASP A 283 -7.05 -3.66 -18.64
C ASP A 283 -5.63 -3.72 -19.18
N ILE A 284 -4.66 -3.33 -18.34
CA ILE A 284 -3.22 -3.50 -18.61
C ILE A 284 -2.53 -4.12 -17.40
N PRO A 285 -1.40 -4.82 -17.59
CA PRO A 285 -0.61 -5.34 -16.48
C PRO A 285 0.12 -4.22 -15.73
N ASN A 286 0.46 -4.48 -14.48
CA ASN A 286 1.39 -3.64 -13.72
C ASN A 286 2.70 -4.43 -13.50
N PRO A 287 3.79 -4.11 -14.21
CA PRO A 287 5.06 -4.82 -14.10
C PRO A 287 5.84 -4.50 -12.81
N LEU A 288 5.40 -3.49 -12.05
CA LEU A 288 6.08 -3.03 -10.85
C LEU A 288 5.69 -3.79 -9.58
N LEU A 289 4.72 -4.70 -9.68
CA LEU A 289 4.29 -5.50 -8.54
C LEU A 289 5.33 -6.57 -8.20
N SER A 290 5.49 -6.84 -6.91
CA SER A 290 6.18 -8.06 -6.48
C SER A 290 5.35 -9.29 -6.87
N PRO A 291 5.98 -10.48 -7.04
CA PRO A 291 5.25 -11.71 -7.30
C PRO A 291 4.19 -12.01 -6.23
N GLU A 292 4.48 -11.72 -4.97
CA GLU A 292 3.57 -11.92 -3.85
C GLU A 292 2.35 -10.99 -3.92
N THR A 293 2.55 -9.75 -4.33
CA THR A 293 1.45 -8.78 -4.51
C THR A 293 0.62 -9.10 -5.75
N ALA A 294 1.25 -9.55 -6.83
CA ALA A 294 0.54 -9.98 -8.04
C ALA A 294 -0.34 -11.22 -7.83
N ALA A 295 0.01 -12.07 -6.83
CA ALA A 295 -0.72 -13.29 -6.47
C ALA A 295 -1.84 -13.06 -5.43
N LEU A 296 -2.17 -11.82 -5.07
CA LEU A 296 -3.21 -11.55 -4.08
C LEU A 296 -4.58 -12.06 -4.55
N PRO A 297 -5.37 -12.67 -3.64
CA PRO A 297 -6.70 -13.18 -3.95
C PRO A 297 -7.66 -12.13 -4.50
N ASP A 298 -8.53 -12.55 -5.44
CA ASP A 298 -9.53 -11.68 -6.07
C ASP A 298 -10.48 -11.02 -5.07
N LYS A 299 -10.77 -11.67 -3.92
CA LYS A 299 -11.63 -11.09 -2.87
C LYS A 299 -11.18 -9.71 -2.37
N PHE A 300 -9.88 -9.40 -2.51
CA PHE A 300 -9.33 -8.10 -2.10
C PHE A 300 -9.51 -7.00 -3.15
N TRP A 301 -9.93 -7.34 -4.37
CA TRP A 301 -10.07 -6.42 -5.47
C TRP A 301 -11.53 -6.05 -5.73
N TYR A 302 -11.78 -4.80 -6.03
CA TYR A 302 -13.11 -4.33 -6.42
C TYR A 302 -13.45 -4.79 -7.85
N GLY A 303 -14.66 -5.33 -8.06
CA GLY A 303 -15.13 -5.73 -9.39
C GLY A 303 -14.41 -6.95 -10.00
N ARG A 304 -13.77 -7.79 -9.17
CA ARG A 304 -13.25 -9.10 -9.55
C ARG A 304 -13.99 -10.21 -8.87
#